data_9131e97da25938438b798b38abf2363f
#
_entry.id   9131e97da25938438b798b38abf2363f
#
_cell.length_a   1.000
_cell.length_b   1.000
_cell.length_c   1.000
_cell.angle_alpha   90.00
_cell.angle_beta   90.00
_cell.angle_gamma   90.00
#
_symmetry.space_group_name_H-M   'P 1'
#
loop_
_entity.id
_entity.type
_entity.pdbx_description
1 polymer ?
#
loop_
_entity_poly.entity_id
_entity_poly.type
_entity_poly.pdbx_seq_one_letter_code
_entity_poly.pdbx_strand_id
1 'polypeptide(L)'
;MRETPLSKLGESRVLRAFMPIINAHNEQVAAAARQAGRIEPLEVGPGDDCAVLAEPAPGQRTVVTTDTLVEDQDFMNLWPGGIARAGEAGEFNLEPARSSGYDVGRKAATQNLADVAAMGARPASLFISLSLPGSTPYGWIDGFAHGIVDGINACGATECVIGGGDIGDSTEMSVTVTALGYTDRAVLRSGARPGDTIALAGRTAWSDAGLRLLLNPLSLPATALLRAIAAGQDAEAALGAVAQAWAQKQAEKSGEDSAALPEGLIELALTLTPEDAAHMLAVCERAVDSQHHPVSPIPAGEVARQHRASSMLDLSDGLVKDAGRVAAASGVQMRLDRAAVDAFAEPLLPLARLLLVIGERNEVGESPASLARTFVLVGGEDHGLLATFPGDVPEEFVPLGTCVADAPERGLSAELYGS
;
A
#
# COMPACT_ATOMS: atom_id res chain seq x y z
N MET A 1 -13.92 26.91 -0.33
CA MET A 1 -12.77 26.74 0.58
C MET A 1 -11.85 25.59 0.17
N ARG A 2 -12.38 24.42 -0.23
CA ARG A 2 -11.55 23.25 -0.60
C ARG A 2 -10.55 23.54 -1.71
N GLU A 3 -10.90 24.32 -2.73
CA GLU A 3 -10.03 24.71 -3.85
C GLU A 3 -9.12 25.92 -3.56
N THR A 4 -9.18 26.47 -2.34
CA THR A 4 -8.41 27.66 -2.02
C THR A 4 -6.95 27.27 -1.72
N PRO A 5 -5.94 27.86 -2.40
CA PRO A 5 -4.54 27.60 -2.13
C PRO A 5 -4.14 27.97 -0.68
N LEU A 6 -3.24 27.18 -0.08
CA LEU A 6 -2.77 27.39 1.29
C LEU A 6 -2.17 28.77 1.49
N SER A 7 -1.40 29.27 0.53
CA SER A 7 -0.80 30.62 0.55
C SER A 7 -1.80 31.76 0.73
N LYS A 8 -3.10 31.52 0.44
CA LYS A 8 -4.17 32.52 0.63
C LYS A 8 -4.91 32.39 1.97
N LEU A 9 -4.68 31.33 2.73
CA LEU A 9 -5.41 31.07 3.96
C LEU A 9 -4.67 31.49 5.23
N GLY A 10 -3.35 31.35 5.22
CA GLY A 10 -2.50 31.50 6.40
C GLY A 10 -2.62 30.31 7.37
N GLU A 11 -1.53 30.00 8.03
CA GLU A 11 -1.34 28.82 8.89
C GLU A 11 -2.47 28.63 9.93
N SER A 12 -2.77 29.66 10.72
CA SER A 12 -3.80 29.57 11.78
C SER A 12 -5.20 29.20 11.26
N ARG A 13 -5.52 29.52 10.00
CA ARG A 13 -6.80 29.16 9.39
C ARG A 13 -6.79 27.71 8.89
N VAL A 14 -5.66 27.28 8.37
CA VAL A 14 -5.42 25.89 7.95
C VAL A 14 -5.53 24.97 9.17
N LEU A 15 -4.77 25.26 10.23
CA LEU A 15 -4.80 24.48 11.47
C LEU A 15 -6.21 24.37 12.06
N ARG A 16 -6.95 25.48 12.19
CA ARG A 16 -8.32 25.48 12.71
C ARG A 16 -9.30 24.61 11.93
N ALA A 17 -9.02 24.31 10.68
CA ALA A 17 -9.95 23.57 9.85
C ALA A 17 -9.73 22.06 9.95
N PHE A 18 -8.50 21.56 10.05
CA PHE A 18 -8.25 20.12 10.12
C PHE A 18 -7.97 19.60 11.55
N MET A 19 -7.51 20.44 12.46
CA MET A 19 -7.29 20.04 13.86
C MET A 19 -8.49 19.37 14.54
N PRO A 20 -9.77 19.77 14.27
CA PRO A 20 -10.91 19.04 14.81
C PRO A 20 -10.97 17.56 14.45
N ILE A 21 -10.45 17.16 13.25
CA ILE A 21 -10.39 15.76 12.82
C ILE A 21 -9.42 14.99 13.72
N ILE A 22 -8.23 15.55 13.91
CA ILE A 22 -7.18 14.97 14.75
C ILE A 22 -7.64 14.85 16.22
N ASN A 23 -8.21 15.93 16.76
CA ASN A 23 -8.69 15.96 18.15
C ASN A 23 -9.84 14.98 18.38
N ALA A 24 -10.76 14.83 17.41
CA ALA A 24 -11.84 13.85 17.50
C ALA A 24 -11.31 12.41 17.52
N HIS A 25 -10.30 12.09 16.71
CA HIS A 25 -9.63 10.80 16.74
C HIS A 25 -8.95 10.55 18.10
N ASN A 26 -8.14 11.49 18.58
CA ASN A 26 -7.44 11.35 19.87
C ASN A 26 -8.41 11.17 21.04
N GLU A 27 -9.54 11.90 21.05
CA GLU A 27 -10.57 11.74 22.07
C GLU A 27 -11.25 10.36 22.02
N GLN A 28 -11.48 9.80 20.81
CA GLN A 28 -12.00 8.44 20.68
C GLN A 28 -11.03 7.40 21.27
N VAL A 29 -9.72 7.55 21.01
CA VAL A 29 -8.69 6.68 21.57
C VAL A 29 -8.64 6.81 23.09
N ALA A 30 -8.66 8.04 23.63
CA ALA A 30 -8.69 8.31 25.07
C ALA A 30 -9.95 7.71 25.73
N ALA A 31 -11.12 7.89 25.11
CA ALA A 31 -12.38 7.33 25.61
C ALA A 31 -12.34 5.79 25.66
N ALA A 32 -11.79 5.14 24.63
CA ALA A 32 -11.62 3.68 24.60
C ALA A 32 -10.65 3.20 25.69
N ALA A 33 -9.56 3.93 25.94
CA ALA A 33 -8.61 3.63 27.02
C ALA A 33 -9.29 3.73 28.40
N ARG A 34 -10.04 4.83 28.66
CA ARG A 34 -10.81 5.01 29.91
C ARG A 34 -11.81 3.88 30.12
N GLN A 35 -12.58 3.50 29.10
CA GLN A 35 -13.56 2.39 29.18
C GLN A 35 -12.90 1.05 29.51
N ALA A 36 -11.69 0.83 29.01
CA ALA A 36 -10.91 -0.39 29.27
C ALA A 36 -10.13 -0.32 30.61
N GLY A 37 -10.25 0.75 31.39
CA GLY A 37 -9.50 0.96 32.64
C GLY A 37 -7.99 1.12 32.41
N ARG A 38 -7.59 1.60 31.23
CA ARG A 38 -6.19 1.85 30.85
C ARG A 38 -5.85 3.33 30.95
N ILE A 39 -4.55 3.63 31.01
CA ILE A 39 -4.03 5.01 30.99
C ILE A 39 -4.29 5.59 29.59
N GLU A 40 -4.72 6.84 29.55
CA GLU A 40 -4.86 7.58 28.29
C GLU A 40 -3.49 7.77 27.65
N PRO A 41 -3.32 7.49 26.37
CA PRO A 41 -1.98 7.48 25.75
C PRO A 41 -1.35 8.87 25.59
N LEU A 42 -2.15 9.94 25.72
CA LEU A 42 -1.73 11.32 25.51
C LEU A 42 -2.15 12.19 26.70
N GLU A 43 -1.17 12.71 27.45
CA GLU A 43 -1.40 13.62 28.59
C GLU A 43 -1.54 15.07 28.10
N VAL A 44 -0.70 15.48 27.14
CA VAL A 44 -0.77 16.77 26.44
C VAL A 44 -0.78 16.52 24.95
N GLY A 45 -1.84 16.94 24.28
CA GLY A 45 -2.06 16.75 22.86
C GLY A 45 -1.57 17.91 21.99
N PRO A 46 -1.91 17.87 20.69
CA PRO A 46 -1.57 18.93 19.75
C PRO A 46 -2.17 20.28 20.19
N GLY A 47 -1.35 21.33 20.12
CA GLY A 47 -1.75 22.71 20.48
C GLY A 47 -0.84 23.36 21.52
N ASP A 48 0.04 22.58 22.15
CA ASP A 48 1.17 23.07 22.92
C ASP A 48 2.47 22.88 22.13
N ASP A 49 3.61 23.39 22.63
CA ASP A 49 4.92 23.27 21.97
C ASP A 49 5.37 21.82 21.78
N CYS A 50 4.96 20.91 22.69
CA CYS A 50 5.26 19.48 22.64
C CYS A 50 4.06 18.65 23.12
N ALA A 51 3.93 17.44 22.58
CA ALA A 51 3.05 16.43 23.15
C ALA A 51 3.70 15.80 24.40
N VAL A 52 2.90 15.42 25.38
CA VAL A 52 3.32 14.57 26.49
C VAL A 52 2.59 13.23 26.37
N LEU A 53 3.35 12.18 26.07
CA LEU A 53 2.84 10.82 25.99
C LEU A 53 2.85 10.19 27.39
N ALA A 54 1.87 9.34 27.66
CA ALA A 54 1.88 8.53 28.88
C ALA A 54 3.13 7.63 28.92
N GLU A 55 3.62 7.36 30.12
CA GLU A 55 4.72 6.43 30.31
C GLU A 55 4.35 5.02 29.81
N PRO A 56 5.28 4.30 29.14
CA PRO A 56 5.06 2.90 28.79
C PRO A 56 4.87 2.07 30.06
N ALA A 57 4.13 0.97 29.97
CA ALA A 57 3.94 0.08 31.11
C ALA A 57 5.29 -0.48 31.62
N PRO A 58 5.41 -0.80 32.92
CA PRO A 58 6.65 -1.34 33.46
C PRO A 58 7.19 -2.52 32.66
N GLY A 59 8.48 -2.45 32.28
CA GLY A 59 9.15 -3.47 31.49
C GLY A 59 9.04 -3.29 29.98
N GLN A 60 8.22 -2.37 29.49
CA GLN A 60 8.16 -2.03 28.09
C GLN A 60 9.30 -1.09 27.66
N ARG A 61 9.61 -1.14 26.38
CA ARG A 61 10.57 -0.27 25.70
C ARG A 61 9.87 0.49 24.59
N THR A 62 10.30 1.70 24.33
CA THR A 62 9.88 2.48 23.18
C THR A 62 10.63 2.04 21.94
N VAL A 63 9.90 1.82 20.85
CA VAL A 63 10.45 1.71 19.49
C VAL A 63 10.07 2.97 18.71
N VAL A 64 10.94 3.41 17.80
CA VAL A 64 10.77 4.63 17.01
C VAL A 64 11.21 4.36 15.59
N THR A 65 10.42 4.81 14.63
CA THR A 65 10.79 4.86 13.22
C THR A 65 10.39 6.19 12.61
N THR A 66 10.91 6.52 11.45
CA THR A 66 10.51 7.68 10.66
C THR A 66 10.68 7.39 9.19
N ASP A 67 9.64 7.68 8.40
CA ASP A 67 9.63 7.55 6.96
C ASP A 67 9.09 8.80 6.29
N THR A 68 9.51 9.02 5.06
CA THR A 68 9.10 10.15 4.23
C THR A 68 8.49 9.66 2.93
N LEU A 69 7.36 10.22 2.54
CA LEU A 69 6.78 10.12 1.20
C LEU A 69 7.07 11.40 0.43
N VAL A 70 7.61 11.27 -0.77
CA VAL A 70 7.96 12.39 -1.66
C VAL A 70 7.13 12.29 -2.94
N GLU A 71 6.61 13.44 -3.38
CA GLU A 71 5.90 13.54 -4.67
C GLU A 71 6.79 13.08 -5.82
N ASP A 72 6.20 12.40 -6.79
CA ASP A 72 6.85 11.79 -7.97
C ASP A 72 7.86 10.66 -7.64
N GLN A 73 7.99 10.26 -6.37
CA GLN A 73 8.76 9.09 -5.93
C GLN A 73 7.81 8.02 -5.32
N ASP A 74 7.10 8.38 -4.26
CA ASP A 74 6.27 7.47 -3.48
C ASP A 74 4.77 7.63 -3.80
N PHE A 75 4.38 8.75 -4.37
CA PHE A 75 3.04 9.03 -4.89
C PHE A 75 3.11 10.07 -6.02
N MET A 76 2.12 10.05 -6.91
CA MET A 76 1.99 11.04 -7.98
C MET A 76 0.64 11.77 -7.85
N ASN A 77 0.66 13.10 -7.90
CA ASN A 77 -0.59 13.87 -7.94
C ASN A 77 -1.43 13.57 -9.18
N LEU A 78 -0.78 13.19 -10.28
CA LEU A 78 -1.42 12.79 -11.53
C LEU A 78 -0.67 11.60 -12.13
N TRP A 79 -1.32 10.46 -12.19
CA TRP A 79 -0.77 9.23 -12.77
C TRP A 79 -0.93 9.21 -14.29
N PRO A 80 -0.06 8.53 -15.05
CA PRO A 80 -0.24 8.35 -16.50
C PRO A 80 -1.48 7.55 -16.88
N GLY A 81 -1.85 6.55 -16.07
CA GLY A 81 -2.93 5.61 -16.27
C GLY A 81 -3.98 5.62 -15.15
N GLY A 82 -4.64 4.50 -14.95
CA GLY A 82 -5.65 4.31 -13.89
C GLY A 82 -6.82 3.45 -14.35
N ILE A 83 -7.93 3.58 -13.63
CA ILE A 83 -9.19 2.87 -13.92
C ILE A 83 -10.17 3.85 -14.56
N ALA A 84 -10.63 3.55 -15.78
CA ALA A 84 -11.65 4.35 -16.45
C ALA A 84 -12.95 4.35 -15.64
N ARG A 85 -13.61 5.51 -15.59
CA ARG A 85 -14.90 5.68 -14.91
C ARG A 85 -16.04 5.66 -15.93
N ALA A 86 -17.24 5.33 -15.48
CA ALA A 86 -18.43 5.55 -16.29
C ALA A 86 -18.62 7.07 -16.48
N GLY A 87 -18.74 7.51 -17.72
CA GLY A 87 -19.10 8.87 -18.06
C GLY A 87 -20.62 9.07 -18.04
N GLU A 88 -21.08 10.28 -18.36
CA GLU A 88 -22.50 10.57 -18.55
C GLU A 88 -23.00 10.00 -19.88
N ALA A 89 -24.27 9.58 -19.95
CA ALA A 89 -24.94 9.13 -21.18
C ALA A 89 -24.24 7.98 -21.95
N GLY A 90 -23.42 7.14 -21.28
CA GLY A 90 -22.73 6.01 -21.94
C GLY A 90 -21.35 6.38 -22.53
N GLU A 91 -20.88 7.58 -22.28
CA GLU A 91 -19.52 7.98 -22.61
C GLU A 91 -18.50 7.35 -21.64
N PHE A 92 -17.23 7.25 -22.06
CA PHE A 92 -16.13 6.78 -21.22
C PHE A 92 -15.34 7.95 -20.66
N ASN A 93 -15.18 7.98 -19.34
CA ASN A 93 -14.26 8.92 -18.71
C ASN A 93 -12.87 8.26 -18.61
N LEU A 94 -11.98 8.64 -19.54
CA LEU A 94 -10.60 8.16 -19.62
C LEU A 94 -9.60 9.08 -18.88
N GLU A 95 -10.07 9.86 -17.88
CA GLU A 95 -9.18 10.72 -17.12
C GLU A 95 -8.19 9.91 -16.28
N PRO A 96 -6.89 10.29 -16.31
CA PRO A 96 -5.88 9.66 -15.48
C PRO A 96 -6.20 9.73 -14.00
N ALA A 97 -5.74 8.72 -13.27
CA ALA A 97 -5.91 8.68 -11.81
C ALA A 97 -5.15 9.82 -11.14
N ARG A 98 -5.64 10.25 -9.99
CA ARG A 98 -4.99 11.25 -9.13
C ARG A 98 -4.88 10.70 -7.72
N SER A 99 -3.74 10.97 -7.06
CA SER A 99 -3.68 10.80 -5.62
C SER A 99 -4.18 12.06 -4.93
N SER A 100 -5.15 11.89 -4.07
CA SER A 100 -5.63 12.95 -3.20
C SER A 100 -4.81 13.00 -1.90
N GLY A 101 -4.99 14.05 -1.10
CA GLY A 101 -4.42 14.07 0.24
C GLY A 101 -4.89 12.89 1.09
N TYR A 102 -6.14 12.42 0.89
CA TYR A 102 -6.66 11.23 1.58
C TYR A 102 -5.84 9.98 1.26
N ASP A 103 -5.52 9.73 -0.01
CA ASP A 103 -4.72 8.57 -0.43
C ASP A 103 -3.31 8.62 0.17
N VAL A 104 -2.68 9.80 0.12
CA VAL A 104 -1.33 10.01 0.70
C VAL A 104 -1.36 9.82 2.22
N GLY A 105 -2.40 10.33 2.91
CA GLY A 105 -2.58 10.14 4.35
C GLY A 105 -2.74 8.67 4.74
N ARG A 106 -3.53 7.89 3.98
CA ARG A 106 -3.69 6.44 4.16
C ARG A 106 -2.35 5.72 4.06
N LYS A 107 -1.60 6.00 2.98
CA LYS A 107 -0.30 5.38 2.72
C LYS A 107 0.72 5.73 3.80
N ALA A 108 0.83 7.01 4.18
CA ALA A 108 1.74 7.49 5.21
C ALA A 108 1.48 6.84 6.58
N ALA A 109 0.21 6.66 6.96
CA ALA A 109 -0.14 5.95 8.19
C ALA A 109 0.31 4.49 8.14
N THR A 110 -0.07 3.77 7.08
CA THR A 110 0.19 2.33 6.96
C THR A 110 1.67 2.00 7.00
N GLN A 111 2.48 2.69 6.21
CA GLN A 111 3.93 2.48 6.13
C GLN A 111 4.61 2.60 7.49
N ASN A 112 4.37 3.69 8.20
CA ASN A 112 5.00 3.93 9.50
C ASN A 112 4.48 3.01 10.62
N LEU A 113 3.20 2.66 10.58
CA LEU A 113 2.62 1.70 11.54
C LEU A 113 3.17 0.28 11.31
N ALA A 114 3.41 -0.11 10.04
CA ALA A 114 3.97 -1.41 9.69
C ALA A 114 5.36 -1.62 10.28
N ASP A 115 6.23 -0.62 10.23
CA ASP A 115 7.56 -0.65 10.85
C ASP A 115 7.47 -0.93 12.35
N VAL A 116 6.56 -0.24 13.05
CA VAL A 116 6.36 -0.44 14.49
C VAL A 116 5.88 -1.87 14.76
N ALA A 117 4.90 -2.36 13.98
CA ALA A 117 4.38 -3.71 14.12
C ALA A 117 5.43 -4.77 13.79
N ALA A 118 6.30 -4.53 12.79
CA ALA A 118 7.42 -5.40 12.43
C ALA A 118 8.41 -5.62 13.57
N MET A 119 8.47 -4.70 14.54
CA MET A 119 9.25 -4.87 15.77
C MET A 119 8.48 -5.63 16.87
N GLY A 120 7.30 -6.18 16.58
CA GLY A 120 6.44 -6.81 17.59
C GLY A 120 5.90 -5.81 18.62
N ALA A 121 5.86 -4.54 18.24
CA ALA A 121 5.41 -3.44 19.09
C ALA A 121 3.99 -3.00 18.73
N ARG A 122 3.30 -2.45 19.72
CA ARG A 122 2.01 -1.81 19.55
C ARG A 122 2.24 -0.33 19.23
N PRO A 123 1.74 0.20 18.10
CA PRO A 123 1.82 1.63 17.82
C PRO A 123 1.13 2.47 18.90
N ALA A 124 1.77 3.58 19.30
CA ALA A 124 1.29 4.46 20.33
C ALA A 124 1.02 5.87 19.83
N SER A 125 1.88 6.41 18.97
CA SER A 125 1.73 7.79 18.49
C SER A 125 2.37 8.01 17.13
N LEU A 126 1.75 8.90 16.32
CA LEU A 126 2.31 9.46 15.09
C LEU A 126 2.59 10.95 15.28
N PHE A 127 3.71 11.43 14.73
CA PHE A 127 4.04 12.84 14.56
C PHE A 127 4.29 13.10 13.07
N ILE A 128 3.70 14.17 12.53
CA ILE A 128 3.57 14.38 11.09
C ILE A 128 4.15 15.74 10.70
N SER A 129 5.13 15.75 9.81
CA SER A 129 5.66 16.97 9.21
C SER A 129 5.28 17.00 7.73
N LEU A 130 4.60 18.07 7.31
CA LEU A 130 4.16 18.32 5.95
C LEU A 130 4.98 19.45 5.36
N SER A 131 5.62 19.21 4.22
CA SER A 131 6.22 20.27 3.40
C SER A 131 5.41 20.36 2.11
N LEU A 132 4.73 21.48 1.89
CA LEU A 132 3.73 21.63 0.84
C LEU A 132 3.91 22.90 0.03
N PRO A 133 3.77 22.88 -1.32
CA PRO A 133 3.70 24.08 -2.11
C PRO A 133 2.53 24.97 -1.67
N GLY A 134 2.75 26.28 -1.63
CA GLY A 134 1.71 27.22 -1.27
C GLY A 134 0.49 27.23 -2.23
N SER A 135 0.62 26.62 -3.42
CA SER A 135 -0.47 26.39 -4.37
C SER A 135 -1.37 25.20 -4.00
N THR A 136 -0.96 24.34 -3.07
CA THR A 136 -1.73 23.16 -2.64
C THR A 136 -3.13 23.58 -2.19
N PRO A 137 -4.20 22.96 -2.70
CA PRO A 137 -5.55 23.26 -2.26
C PRO A 137 -5.78 22.87 -0.81
N TYR A 138 -6.51 23.66 -0.04
CA TYR A 138 -6.87 23.31 1.33
C TYR A 138 -7.55 21.91 1.45
N GLY A 139 -8.36 21.53 0.45
CA GLY A 139 -9.01 20.23 0.42
C GLY A 139 -8.05 19.05 0.42
N TRP A 140 -6.79 19.27 0.03
CA TRP A 140 -5.74 18.24 0.11
C TRP A 140 -5.37 17.95 1.58
N ILE A 141 -5.15 18.98 2.41
CA ILE A 141 -4.83 18.80 3.83
C ILE A 141 -6.02 18.22 4.60
N ASP A 142 -7.23 18.69 4.31
CA ASP A 142 -8.46 18.15 4.89
C ASP A 142 -8.59 16.64 4.59
N GLY A 143 -8.35 16.27 3.32
CA GLY A 143 -8.29 14.87 2.90
C GLY A 143 -7.19 14.09 3.60
N PHE A 144 -5.99 14.66 3.70
CA PHE A 144 -4.84 14.02 4.35
C PHE A 144 -5.12 13.70 5.82
N ALA A 145 -5.71 14.64 6.57
CA ALA A 145 -6.06 14.39 7.97
C ALA A 145 -7.08 13.23 8.13
N HIS A 146 -8.09 13.16 7.27
CA HIS A 146 -9.00 12.02 7.23
C HIS A 146 -8.29 10.73 6.83
N GLY A 147 -7.41 10.78 5.83
CA GLY A 147 -6.63 9.64 5.36
C GLY A 147 -5.75 9.03 6.45
N ILE A 148 -5.04 9.85 7.22
CA ILE A 148 -4.23 9.38 8.37
C ILE A 148 -5.10 8.66 9.40
N VAL A 149 -6.23 9.26 9.80
CA VAL A 149 -7.14 8.67 10.79
C VAL A 149 -7.71 7.34 10.28
N ASP A 150 -8.19 7.32 9.05
CA ASP A 150 -8.75 6.10 8.44
C ASP A 150 -7.67 5.04 8.20
N GLY A 151 -6.42 5.43 7.92
CA GLY A 151 -5.27 4.53 7.83
C GLY A 151 -4.97 3.84 9.17
N ILE A 152 -4.90 4.59 10.24
CA ILE A 152 -4.74 4.06 11.61
C ILE A 152 -5.84 3.03 11.92
N ASN A 153 -7.10 3.38 11.66
CA ASN A 153 -8.24 2.51 11.94
C ASN A 153 -8.27 1.26 11.05
N ALA A 154 -8.02 1.40 9.75
CA ALA A 154 -8.04 0.29 8.80
C ALA A 154 -6.94 -0.74 9.08
N CYS A 155 -5.78 -0.30 9.58
CA CYS A 155 -4.68 -1.17 10.00
C CYS A 155 -4.90 -1.80 11.38
N GLY A 156 -5.97 -1.44 12.09
CA GLY A 156 -6.24 -1.95 13.44
C GLY A 156 -5.36 -1.36 14.55
N ALA A 157 -4.68 -0.23 14.29
CA ALA A 157 -3.86 0.48 15.26
C ALA A 157 -4.71 1.41 16.17
N THR A 158 -5.82 0.91 16.68
CA THR A 158 -6.90 1.69 17.35
C THR A 158 -6.48 2.41 18.65
N GLU A 159 -5.27 2.16 19.14
CA GLU A 159 -4.70 2.83 20.31
C GLU A 159 -3.67 3.90 19.96
N CYS A 160 -3.38 4.06 18.65
CA CYS A 160 -2.40 5.03 18.16
C CYS A 160 -3.02 6.43 18.09
N VAL A 161 -2.42 7.39 18.77
CA VAL A 161 -2.82 8.80 18.73
C VAL A 161 -1.99 9.60 17.73
N ILE A 162 -2.45 10.78 17.35
CA ILE A 162 -1.68 11.75 16.60
C ILE A 162 -1.19 12.81 17.57
N GLY A 163 0.12 12.74 17.90
CA GLY A 163 0.73 13.57 18.93
C GLY A 163 0.96 15.01 18.51
N GLY A 164 1.12 15.27 17.22
CA GLY A 164 1.39 16.61 16.70
C GLY A 164 2.08 16.58 15.36
N GLY A 165 2.65 17.72 14.98
CA GLY A 165 3.38 17.86 13.72
C GLY A 165 3.61 19.31 13.33
N ASP A 166 4.05 19.52 12.09
CA ASP A 166 4.37 20.81 11.51
C ASP A 166 3.91 20.90 10.06
N ILE A 167 3.70 22.13 9.58
CA ILE A 167 3.38 22.41 8.16
C ILE A 167 4.29 23.54 7.68
N GLY A 168 5.21 23.23 6.77
CA GLY A 168 6.11 24.16 6.15
C GLY A 168 5.83 24.41 4.67
N ASP A 169 6.27 25.57 4.16
CA ASP A 169 6.26 25.88 2.73
C ASP A 169 7.41 25.16 2.01
N SER A 170 7.13 24.67 0.80
CA SER A 170 8.09 23.97 -0.04
C SER A 170 7.80 24.16 -1.52
N THR A 171 8.70 23.75 -2.39
CA THR A 171 8.47 23.68 -3.86
C THR A 171 7.92 22.34 -4.30
N GLU A 172 8.09 21.28 -3.50
CA GLU A 172 7.65 19.91 -3.74
C GLU A 172 6.89 19.40 -2.52
N MET A 173 5.96 18.46 -2.73
CA MET A 173 5.26 17.83 -1.60
C MET A 173 6.13 16.76 -0.95
N SER A 174 6.27 16.84 0.37
CA SER A 174 6.76 15.71 1.15
C SER A 174 6.01 15.57 2.47
N VAL A 175 5.86 14.34 2.90
CA VAL A 175 5.18 13.95 4.13
C VAL A 175 6.13 13.07 4.93
N THR A 176 6.61 13.58 6.04
CA THR A 176 7.42 12.80 6.98
C THR A 176 6.58 12.43 8.19
N VAL A 177 6.54 11.14 8.51
CA VAL A 177 5.86 10.65 9.71
C VAL A 177 6.88 9.99 10.61
N THR A 178 6.86 10.35 11.89
CA THR A 178 7.59 9.64 12.95
C THR A 178 6.59 8.84 13.76
N ALA A 179 6.79 7.53 13.86
CA ALA A 179 5.94 6.63 14.62
C ALA A 179 6.66 6.11 15.87
N LEU A 180 5.92 6.07 16.98
CA LEU A 180 6.37 5.48 18.23
C LEU A 180 5.47 4.30 18.60
N GLY A 181 6.07 3.30 19.24
CA GLY A 181 5.33 2.17 19.80
C GLY A 181 5.98 1.59 21.03
N TYR A 182 5.30 0.67 21.68
CA TYR A 182 5.77 0.03 22.90
C TYR A 182 5.80 -1.50 22.77
N THR A 183 6.86 -2.12 23.29
CA THR A 183 7.00 -3.57 23.35
C THR A 183 7.80 -3.98 24.58
N ASP A 184 7.49 -5.13 25.16
CA ASP A 184 8.30 -5.74 26.21
C ASP A 184 9.50 -6.50 25.62
N ARG A 185 9.38 -6.97 24.35
CA ARG A 185 10.42 -7.69 23.62
C ARG A 185 10.36 -7.34 22.14
N ALA A 186 11.33 -6.59 21.66
CA ALA A 186 11.43 -6.32 20.23
C ALA A 186 11.74 -7.61 19.45
N VAL A 187 11.01 -7.84 18.37
CA VAL A 187 11.32 -8.84 17.35
C VAL A 187 12.23 -8.14 16.33
N LEU A 188 13.35 -8.74 16.01
CA LEU A 188 14.34 -8.16 15.11
C LEU A 188 14.25 -8.85 13.74
N ARG A 189 14.82 -8.23 12.71
CA ARG A 189 15.03 -8.92 11.43
C ARG A 189 16.07 -10.02 11.50
N SER A 190 16.95 -10.00 12.51
CA SER A 190 17.91 -11.05 12.81
C SER A 190 17.33 -12.03 13.84
N GLY A 191 17.71 -13.31 13.74
CA GLY A 191 17.33 -14.33 14.72
C GLY A 191 16.62 -15.53 14.14
N ALA A 192 16.32 -15.54 12.84
CA ALA A 192 15.85 -16.72 12.12
C ALA A 192 16.88 -17.85 12.21
N ARG A 193 16.41 -19.10 12.31
CA ARG A 193 17.24 -20.29 12.49
C ARG A 193 16.86 -21.38 11.47
N PRO A 194 17.78 -22.24 11.09
CA PRO A 194 17.45 -23.42 10.31
C PRO A 194 16.32 -24.22 10.98
N GLY A 195 15.29 -24.57 10.21
CA GLY A 195 14.08 -25.25 10.69
C GLY A 195 12.91 -24.33 11.03
N ASP A 196 13.12 -23.02 11.14
CA ASP A 196 12.01 -22.07 11.33
C ASP A 196 11.11 -22.04 10.10
N THR A 197 9.79 -21.95 10.32
CA THR A 197 8.81 -21.72 9.26
C THR A 197 8.77 -20.23 8.90
N ILE A 198 8.90 -19.92 7.63
CA ILE A 198 8.70 -18.59 7.06
C ILE A 198 7.21 -18.40 6.84
N ALA A 199 6.62 -17.32 7.32
CA ALA A 199 5.21 -17.05 7.15
C ALA A 199 4.90 -15.56 6.99
N LEU A 200 3.80 -15.25 6.30
CA LEU A 200 3.36 -13.90 5.97
C LEU A 200 1.97 -13.63 6.55
N ALA A 201 1.83 -12.52 7.27
CA ALA A 201 0.54 -11.94 7.58
C ALA A 201 0.23 -10.79 6.62
N GLY A 202 -1.04 -10.68 6.22
CA GLY A 202 -1.49 -9.64 5.30
C GLY A 202 -1.37 -10.04 3.84
N ARG A 203 -1.14 -9.04 2.99
CA ARG A 203 -1.11 -9.17 1.52
C ARG A 203 0.28 -8.93 0.98
N THR A 204 0.52 -9.37 -0.24
CA THR A 204 1.67 -9.04 -1.06
C THR A 204 1.24 -9.00 -2.52
N ALA A 205 1.96 -8.24 -3.35
CA ALA A 205 1.77 -8.14 -4.79
C ALA A 205 0.67 -7.18 -5.29
N TRP A 206 -0.30 -6.82 -4.45
CA TRP A 206 -1.45 -6.04 -4.88
C TRP A 206 -1.08 -4.58 -5.16
N SER A 207 -0.25 -3.97 -4.31
CA SER A 207 0.23 -2.60 -4.49
C SER A 207 1.05 -2.45 -5.78
N ASP A 208 2.04 -3.32 -6.03
CA ASP A 208 2.85 -3.27 -7.26
C ASP A 208 2.00 -3.52 -8.52
N ALA A 209 1.06 -4.47 -8.47
CA ALA A 209 0.14 -4.72 -9.57
C ALA A 209 -0.73 -3.49 -9.89
N GLY A 210 -1.19 -2.77 -8.86
CA GLY A 210 -1.90 -1.50 -8.99
C GLY A 210 -1.03 -0.38 -9.54
N LEU A 211 0.22 -0.28 -9.06
CA LEU A 211 1.21 0.68 -9.55
C LEU A 211 1.45 0.54 -11.05
N ARG A 212 1.57 -0.69 -11.56
CA ARG A 212 1.74 -0.94 -12.99
C ARG A 212 0.55 -0.48 -13.83
N LEU A 213 -0.69 -0.60 -13.33
CA LEU A 213 -1.86 -0.03 -13.98
C LEU A 213 -1.82 1.51 -13.94
N LEU A 214 -1.44 2.11 -12.83
CA LEU A 214 -1.34 3.56 -12.69
C LEU A 214 -0.26 4.17 -13.58
N LEU A 215 0.84 3.47 -13.79
CA LEU A 215 1.95 3.91 -14.66
C LEU A 215 1.67 3.65 -16.15
N ASN A 216 0.74 2.79 -16.52
CA ASN A 216 0.46 2.44 -17.90
C ASN A 216 -0.78 3.20 -18.44
N PRO A 217 -0.61 4.17 -19.36
CA PRO A 217 -1.74 4.93 -19.89
C PRO A 217 -2.77 4.07 -20.64
N LEU A 218 -2.37 2.91 -21.18
CA LEU A 218 -3.28 1.96 -21.85
C LEU A 218 -4.22 1.24 -20.89
N SER A 219 -3.99 1.34 -19.57
CA SER A 219 -4.93 0.85 -18.57
C SER A 219 -6.30 1.56 -18.65
N LEU A 220 -6.32 2.83 -19.07
CA LEU A 220 -7.57 3.60 -19.22
C LEU A 220 -8.49 3.01 -20.30
N PRO A 221 -8.09 2.90 -21.58
CA PRO A 221 -8.95 2.26 -22.58
C PRO A 221 -9.20 0.77 -22.28
N ALA A 222 -8.25 0.06 -21.69
CA ALA A 222 -8.42 -1.34 -21.32
C ALA A 222 -9.52 -1.52 -20.26
N THR A 223 -9.50 -0.76 -19.19
CA THR A 223 -10.52 -0.84 -18.13
C THR A 223 -11.88 -0.26 -18.58
N ALA A 224 -11.89 0.69 -19.53
CA ALA A 224 -13.13 1.15 -20.17
C ALA A 224 -13.81 0.01 -20.96
N LEU A 225 -13.04 -0.76 -21.74
CA LEU A 225 -13.52 -1.94 -22.45
C LEU A 225 -14.08 -3.00 -21.48
N LEU A 226 -13.33 -3.31 -20.42
CA LEU A 226 -13.79 -4.26 -19.39
C LEU A 226 -15.13 -3.81 -18.79
N ARG A 227 -15.26 -2.52 -18.47
CA ARG A 227 -16.49 -1.95 -17.90
C ARG A 227 -17.67 -2.04 -18.87
N ALA A 228 -17.46 -1.76 -20.15
CA ALA A 228 -18.49 -1.85 -21.19
C ALA A 228 -18.99 -3.29 -21.38
N ILE A 229 -18.05 -4.24 -21.53
CA ILE A 229 -18.38 -5.66 -21.69
C ILE A 229 -19.07 -6.21 -20.43
N ALA A 230 -18.58 -5.87 -19.24
CA ALA A 230 -19.20 -6.24 -17.96
C ALA A 230 -20.63 -5.73 -17.82
N ALA A 231 -20.94 -4.56 -18.41
CA ALA A 231 -22.29 -4.01 -18.49
C ALA A 231 -23.18 -4.68 -19.56
N GLY A 232 -22.67 -5.69 -20.28
CA GLY A 232 -23.40 -6.42 -21.31
C GLY A 232 -23.43 -5.74 -22.68
N GLN A 233 -22.54 -4.74 -22.92
CA GLN A 233 -22.40 -4.18 -24.26
C GLN A 233 -21.72 -5.20 -25.18
N ASP A 234 -22.10 -5.15 -26.45
CA ASP A 234 -21.44 -5.92 -27.50
C ASP A 234 -19.97 -5.53 -27.62
N ALA A 235 -19.06 -6.52 -27.70
CA ALA A 235 -17.63 -6.28 -27.65
C ALA A 235 -17.12 -5.45 -28.83
N GLU A 236 -17.65 -5.65 -30.05
CA GLU A 236 -17.24 -4.88 -31.23
C GLU A 236 -17.71 -3.43 -31.13
N ALA A 237 -18.95 -3.22 -30.64
CA ALA A 237 -19.49 -1.89 -30.40
C ALA A 237 -18.67 -1.15 -29.29
N ALA A 238 -18.32 -1.84 -28.21
CA ALA A 238 -17.49 -1.30 -27.12
C ALA A 238 -16.09 -0.93 -27.64
N LEU A 239 -15.46 -1.79 -28.44
CA LEU A 239 -14.16 -1.53 -29.06
C LEU A 239 -14.20 -0.27 -29.93
N GLY A 240 -15.21 -0.13 -30.79
CA GLY A 240 -15.36 1.06 -31.63
C GLY A 240 -15.49 2.35 -30.83
N ALA A 241 -16.33 2.36 -29.79
CA ALA A 241 -16.56 3.52 -28.95
C ALA A 241 -15.33 3.89 -28.10
N VAL A 242 -14.67 2.92 -27.49
CA VAL A 242 -13.45 3.16 -26.68
C VAL A 242 -12.28 3.60 -27.56
N ALA A 243 -12.09 3.00 -28.75
CA ALA A 243 -11.03 3.41 -29.67
C ALA A 243 -11.23 4.87 -30.13
N GLN A 244 -12.46 5.28 -30.41
CA GLN A 244 -12.77 6.67 -30.76
C GLN A 244 -12.47 7.63 -29.61
N ALA A 245 -12.92 7.31 -28.40
CA ALA A 245 -12.68 8.14 -27.19
C ALA A 245 -11.19 8.24 -26.88
N TRP A 246 -10.44 7.15 -27.05
CA TRP A 246 -9.00 7.14 -26.82
C TRP A 246 -8.26 7.97 -27.88
N ALA A 247 -8.58 7.82 -29.16
CA ALA A 247 -7.99 8.61 -30.23
C ALA A 247 -8.23 10.10 -30.04
N GLN A 248 -9.46 10.51 -29.67
CA GLN A 248 -9.79 11.90 -29.38
C GLN A 248 -8.91 12.44 -28.22
N LYS A 249 -8.78 11.68 -27.12
CA LYS A 249 -7.96 12.07 -25.97
C LYS A 249 -6.49 12.24 -26.34
N GLN A 250 -5.94 11.37 -27.18
CA GLN A 250 -4.55 11.48 -27.62
C GLN A 250 -4.35 12.69 -28.58
N ALA A 251 -5.28 12.96 -29.45
CA ALA A 251 -5.25 14.13 -30.33
C ALA A 251 -5.22 15.45 -29.53
N GLU A 252 -6.00 15.54 -28.44
CA GLU A 252 -6.01 16.69 -27.53
C GLU A 252 -4.65 16.88 -26.83
N LYS A 253 -3.92 15.81 -26.56
CA LYS A 253 -2.65 15.83 -25.81
C LYS A 253 -1.43 16.06 -26.69
N SER A 254 -1.34 15.44 -27.85
CA SER A 254 -0.13 15.42 -28.71
C SER A 254 -0.30 16.06 -30.09
N GLY A 255 -1.53 16.29 -30.52
CA GLY A 255 -1.82 16.74 -31.89
C GLY A 255 -1.62 15.65 -32.95
N GLU A 256 -1.35 14.40 -32.58
CA GLU A 256 -1.17 13.27 -33.48
C GLU A 256 -2.43 12.37 -33.50
N ASP A 257 -2.86 12.01 -34.70
CA ASP A 257 -4.13 11.28 -34.98
C ASP A 257 -4.05 9.75 -34.73
N SER A 258 -2.98 9.20 -34.13
CA SER A 258 -2.72 7.78 -34.16
C SER A 258 -2.38 7.17 -32.80
N ALA A 259 -3.40 6.86 -32.01
CA ALA A 259 -3.26 5.91 -30.90
C ALA A 259 -4.22 4.74 -31.09
N ALA A 260 -3.85 3.78 -31.92
CA ALA A 260 -4.58 2.52 -32.05
C ALA A 260 -4.51 1.73 -30.75
N LEU A 261 -5.58 1.00 -30.42
CA LEU A 261 -5.56 0.04 -29.33
C LEU A 261 -4.62 -1.13 -29.68
N PRO A 262 -3.90 -1.70 -28.70
CA PRO A 262 -3.08 -2.89 -28.93
C PRO A 262 -3.90 -4.05 -29.47
N GLU A 263 -3.34 -4.79 -30.44
CA GLU A 263 -3.99 -5.96 -31.07
C GLU A 263 -4.40 -7.00 -30.00
N GLY A 264 -3.51 -7.31 -29.06
CA GLY A 264 -3.83 -8.23 -27.95
C GLY A 264 -4.99 -7.78 -27.06
N LEU A 265 -5.19 -6.46 -26.90
CA LEU A 265 -6.34 -5.94 -26.16
C LEU A 265 -7.65 -6.12 -26.94
N ILE A 266 -7.60 -5.95 -28.27
CA ILE A 266 -8.74 -6.19 -29.16
C ILE A 266 -9.13 -7.68 -29.11
N GLU A 267 -8.15 -8.58 -29.27
CA GLU A 267 -8.39 -10.02 -29.18
C GLU A 267 -8.94 -10.44 -27.81
N LEU A 268 -8.37 -9.90 -26.74
CA LEU A 268 -8.89 -10.15 -25.39
C LEU A 268 -10.34 -9.75 -25.27
N ALA A 269 -10.70 -8.53 -25.68
CA ALA A 269 -12.05 -8.00 -25.58
C ALA A 269 -13.09 -8.87 -26.30
N LEU A 270 -12.75 -9.37 -27.49
CA LEU A 270 -13.62 -10.24 -28.29
C LEU A 270 -13.83 -11.64 -27.69
N THR A 271 -13.01 -12.06 -26.74
CA THR A 271 -13.08 -13.38 -26.09
C THR A 271 -13.70 -13.38 -24.71
N LEU A 272 -13.84 -12.20 -24.08
CA LEU A 272 -14.35 -12.09 -22.72
C LEU A 272 -15.87 -12.25 -22.68
N THR A 273 -16.35 -13.02 -21.70
CA THR A 273 -17.75 -12.94 -21.27
C THR A 273 -17.97 -11.72 -20.38
N PRO A 274 -19.22 -11.22 -20.20
CA PRO A 274 -19.50 -10.15 -19.23
C PRO A 274 -19.03 -10.47 -17.80
N GLU A 275 -19.12 -11.74 -17.39
CA GLU A 275 -18.67 -12.19 -16.06
C GLU A 275 -17.13 -12.13 -15.93
N ASP A 276 -16.39 -12.60 -16.94
CA ASP A 276 -14.92 -12.54 -16.96
C ASP A 276 -14.44 -11.08 -16.97
N ALA A 277 -15.09 -10.21 -17.75
CA ALA A 277 -14.77 -8.79 -17.80
C ALA A 277 -15.02 -8.11 -16.45
N ALA A 278 -16.15 -8.41 -15.80
CA ALA A 278 -16.46 -7.88 -14.48
C ALA A 278 -15.45 -8.35 -13.42
N HIS A 279 -15.08 -9.63 -13.46
CA HIS A 279 -14.07 -10.18 -12.54
C HIS A 279 -12.71 -9.52 -12.76
N MET A 280 -12.25 -9.42 -13.99
CA MET A 280 -10.97 -8.78 -14.33
C MET A 280 -10.95 -7.30 -13.91
N LEU A 281 -12.03 -6.56 -14.15
CA LEU A 281 -12.18 -5.17 -13.72
C LEU A 281 -12.10 -5.04 -12.20
N ALA A 282 -12.79 -5.90 -11.46
CA ALA A 282 -12.76 -5.89 -9.99
C ALA A 282 -11.36 -6.16 -9.42
N VAL A 283 -10.58 -7.05 -10.07
CA VAL A 283 -9.18 -7.27 -9.71
C VAL A 283 -8.32 -6.04 -9.96
N CYS A 284 -8.53 -5.35 -11.10
CA CYS A 284 -7.83 -4.09 -11.41
C CYS A 284 -8.18 -2.98 -10.40
N GLU A 285 -9.46 -2.79 -10.10
CA GLU A 285 -9.93 -1.80 -9.12
C GLU A 285 -9.32 -2.06 -7.74
N ARG A 286 -9.32 -3.32 -7.29
CA ARG A 286 -8.71 -3.72 -6.01
C ARG A 286 -7.19 -3.48 -5.98
N ALA A 287 -6.48 -3.73 -7.07
CA ALA A 287 -5.05 -3.52 -7.15
C ALA A 287 -4.70 -2.02 -7.04
N VAL A 288 -5.41 -1.16 -7.78
CA VAL A 288 -5.23 0.30 -7.69
C VAL A 288 -5.60 0.82 -6.30
N ASP A 289 -6.69 0.31 -5.70
CA ASP A 289 -7.05 0.64 -4.32
C ASP A 289 -5.95 0.21 -3.32
N SER A 290 -5.34 -0.97 -3.51
CA SER A 290 -4.25 -1.43 -2.65
C SER A 290 -3.00 -0.55 -2.75
N GLN A 291 -2.72 0.03 -3.92
CA GLN A 291 -1.61 0.98 -4.09
C GLN A 291 -1.90 2.33 -3.41
N HIS A 292 -3.11 2.83 -3.49
CA HIS A 292 -3.50 4.09 -2.83
C HIS A 292 -3.76 3.91 -1.33
N HIS A 293 -4.29 2.77 -0.92
CA HIS A 293 -4.76 2.50 0.44
C HIS A 293 -4.21 1.15 0.95
N PRO A 294 -2.89 0.96 1.05
CA PRO A 294 -2.34 -0.27 1.61
C PRO A 294 -2.86 -0.45 3.04
N VAL A 295 -2.98 -1.72 3.45
CA VAL A 295 -3.44 -2.09 4.79
C VAL A 295 -2.49 -3.12 5.38
N SER A 296 -1.69 -2.71 6.36
CA SER A 296 -0.84 -3.61 7.13
C SER A 296 -1.62 -4.26 8.27
N PRO A 297 -1.40 -5.55 8.55
CA PRO A 297 -2.05 -6.27 9.66
C PRO A 297 -1.35 -5.98 10.99
N ILE A 298 -1.43 -4.74 11.47
CA ILE A 298 -0.69 -4.25 12.64
C ILE A 298 -0.84 -5.16 13.89
N PRO A 299 -2.05 -5.66 14.24
CA PRO A 299 -2.19 -6.57 15.40
C PRO A 299 -1.39 -7.86 15.28
N ALA A 300 -1.13 -8.34 14.06
CA ALA A 300 -0.34 -9.56 13.84
C ALA A 300 1.11 -9.43 14.31
N GLY A 301 1.66 -8.20 14.38
CA GLY A 301 2.98 -7.96 14.94
C GLY A 301 3.09 -8.35 16.42
N GLU A 302 2.10 -7.99 17.22
CA GLU A 302 2.03 -8.39 18.63
C GLU A 302 1.77 -9.90 18.78
N VAL A 303 0.92 -10.49 17.94
CA VAL A 303 0.69 -11.95 17.90
C VAL A 303 2.00 -12.68 17.60
N ALA A 304 2.76 -12.26 16.59
CA ALA A 304 4.07 -12.85 16.27
C ALA A 304 5.04 -12.80 17.47
N ARG A 305 5.10 -11.65 18.18
CA ARG A 305 5.91 -11.51 19.39
C ARG A 305 5.48 -12.48 20.49
N GLN A 306 4.17 -12.64 20.73
CA GLN A 306 3.61 -13.56 21.74
C GLN A 306 3.92 -15.01 21.39
N HIS A 307 3.85 -15.37 20.12
CA HIS A 307 4.20 -16.69 19.57
C HIS A 307 5.72 -16.88 19.38
N ARG A 308 6.53 -15.97 19.91
CA ARG A 308 8.00 -16.06 19.91
C ARG A 308 8.60 -16.12 18.51
N ALA A 309 8.05 -15.38 17.57
CA ALA A 309 8.72 -15.19 16.28
C ALA A 309 10.21 -14.95 16.49
N SER A 310 11.03 -15.66 15.74
CA SER A 310 12.49 -15.58 15.81
C SER A 310 13.04 -14.38 15.06
N SER A 311 12.37 -13.98 13.95
CA SER A 311 12.61 -12.74 13.22
C SER A 311 11.34 -12.19 12.62
N MET A 312 11.32 -10.90 12.30
CA MET A 312 10.22 -10.24 11.58
C MET A 312 10.68 -8.96 10.91
N LEU A 313 10.03 -8.60 9.80
CA LEU A 313 10.05 -7.27 9.17
C LEU A 313 8.75 -7.07 8.37
N ASP A 314 8.46 -5.84 7.95
CA ASP A 314 7.40 -5.56 6.99
C ASP A 314 7.88 -5.73 5.54
N LEU A 315 6.96 -6.00 4.61
CA LEU A 315 7.25 -6.09 3.18
C LEU A 315 7.09 -4.71 2.52
N SER A 316 8.19 -3.97 2.42
CA SER A 316 8.24 -2.67 1.77
C SER A 316 8.84 -2.71 0.36
N ASP A 317 9.86 -3.54 0.14
CA ASP A 317 10.63 -3.61 -1.11
C ASP A 317 10.38 -4.89 -1.93
N GLY A 318 9.50 -5.76 -1.46
CA GLY A 318 9.15 -7.03 -2.10
C GLY A 318 9.73 -8.25 -1.41
N LEU A 319 9.00 -9.37 -1.54
CA LEU A 319 9.24 -10.59 -0.77
C LEU A 319 10.68 -11.11 -0.84
N VAL A 320 11.27 -11.18 -2.05
CA VAL A 320 12.63 -11.70 -2.22
C VAL A 320 13.68 -10.79 -1.57
N LYS A 321 13.54 -9.48 -1.76
CA LYS A 321 14.51 -8.50 -1.20
C LYS A 321 14.43 -8.48 0.33
N ASP A 322 13.23 -8.47 0.86
CA ASP A 322 12.99 -8.39 2.30
C ASP A 322 13.32 -9.73 3.00
N ALA A 323 12.94 -10.87 2.42
CA ALA A 323 13.42 -12.17 2.90
C ALA A 323 14.95 -12.29 2.84
N GLY A 324 15.57 -11.74 1.80
CA GLY A 324 17.03 -11.65 1.69
C GLY A 324 17.69 -10.86 2.83
N ARG A 325 17.04 -9.79 3.29
CA ARG A 325 17.51 -9.00 4.46
C ARG A 325 17.47 -9.82 5.76
N VAL A 326 16.40 -10.60 5.96
CA VAL A 326 16.28 -11.52 7.10
C VAL A 326 17.36 -12.61 7.02
N ALA A 327 17.51 -13.23 5.84
CA ALA A 327 18.52 -14.25 5.58
C ALA A 327 19.92 -13.74 5.92
N ALA A 328 20.30 -12.57 5.39
CA ALA A 328 21.59 -11.94 5.63
C ALA A 328 21.81 -11.60 7.12
N ALA A 329 20.81 -11.02 7.78
CA ALA A 329 20.90 -10.62 9.19
C ALA A 329 20.96 -11.82 10.14
N SER A 330 20.46 -13.00 9.72
CA SER A 330 20.37 -14.21 10.54
C SER A 330 21.40 -15.28 10.21
N GLY A 331 22.12 -15.17 9.09
CA GLY A 331 23.06 -16.19 8.62
C GLY A 331 22.38 -17.50 8.21
N VAL A 332 21.22 -17.40 7.56
CA VAL A 332 20.42 -18.53 7.06
C VAL A 332 20.07 -18.33 5.60
N GLN A 333 19.62 -19.38 4.94
CA GLN A 333 18.95 -19.30 3.65
C GLN A 333 17.43 -19.43 3.86
N MET A 334 16.64 -18.54 3.25
CA MET A 334 15.19 -18.62 3.25
C MET A 334 14.72 -19.29 1.96
N ARG A 335 14.11 -20.46 2.07
CA ARG A 335 13.55 -21.23 0.97
C ARG A 335 12.05 -21.02 0.91
N LEU A 336 11.58 -20.30 -0.09
CA LEU A 336 10.17 -20.08 -0.32
C LEU A 336 9.58 -21.23 -1.11
N ASP A 337 8.43 -21.74 -0.66
CA ASP A 337 7.67 -22.77 -1.34
C ASP A 337 6.95 -22.18 -2.56
N ARG A 338 7.20 -22.75 -3.73
CA ARG A 338 6.63 -22.28 -4.98
C ARG A 338 5.10 -22.35 -4.99
N ALA A 339 4.51 -23.40 -4.44
CA ALA A 339 3.06 -23.56 -4.42
C ALA A 339 2.41 -22.49 -3.51
N ALA A 340 3.07 -22.16 -2.38
CA ALA A 340 2.61 -21.07 -1.52
C ALA A 340 2.71 -19.71 -2.20
N VAL A 341 3.81 -19.44 -2.92
CA VAL A 341 3.97 -18.19 -3.72
C VAL A 341 2.92 -18.13 -4.83
N ASP A 342 2.68 -19.24 -5.54
CA ASP A 342 1.68 -19.32 -6.60
C ASP A 342 0.25 -19.11 -6.08
N ALA A 343 -0.06 -19.54 -4.85
CA ALA A 343 -1.35 -19.26 -4.22
C ALA A 343 -1.60 -17.77 -3.97
N PHE A 344 -0.55 -16.99 -3.63
CA PHE A 344 -0.66 -15.53 -3.56
C PHE A 344 -0.77 -14.87 -4.95
N ALA A 345 -0.22 -15.49 -5.99
CA ALA A 345 -0.24 -14.97 -7.35
C ALA A 345 -1.57 -15.26 -8.08
N GLU A 346 -2.26 -16.34 -7.75
CA GLU A 346 -3.47 -16.79 -8.43
C GLU A 346 -4.56 -15.71 -8.55
N PRO A 347 -4.90 -14.94 -7.51
CA PRO A 347 -5.92 -13.89 -7.61
C PRO A 347 -5.55 -12.74 -8.57
N LEU A 348 -4.27 -12.60 -8.91
CA LEU A 348 -3.74 -11.55 -9.81
C LEU A 348 -3.66 -11.98 -11.28
N LEU A 349 -3.97 -13.24 -11.61
CA LEU A 349 -3.91 -13.76 -12.97
C LEU A 349 -4.74 -12.95 -13.99
N PRO A 350 -5.97 -12.51 -13.68
CA PRO A 350 -6.76 -11.69 -14.61
C PRO A 350 -6.07 -10.36 -14.93
N LEU A 351 -5.51 -9.69 -13.92
CA LEU A 351 -4.79 -8.43 -14.07
C LEU A 351 -3.47 -8.64 -14.83
N ALA A 352 -2.71 -9.68 -14.51
CA ALA A 352 -1.48 -10.02 -15.22
C ALA A 352 -1.75 -10.29 -16.71
N ARG A 353 -2.84 -10.99 -17.06
CA ARG A 353 -3.29 -11.17 -18.43
C ARG A 353 -3.57 -9.83 -19.13
N LEU A 354 -4.27 -8.91 -18.46
CA LEU A 354 -4.54 -7.58 -19.01
C LEU A 354 -3.26 -6.80 -19.26
N LEU A 355 -2.36 -6.76 -18.26
CA LEU A 355 -1.09 -6.02 -18.36
C LEU A 355 -0.23 -6.49 -19.51
N LEU A 356 -0.14 -7.81 -19.74
CA LEU A 356 0.61 -8.37 -20.89
C LEU A 356 0.05 -7.89 -22.24
N VAL A 357 -1.27 -7.82 -22.39
CA VAL A 357 -1.87 -7.39 -23.67
C VAL A 357 -1.81 -5.88 -23.87
N ILE A 358 -1.61 -5.08 -22.83
CA ILE A 358 -1.36 -3.65 -22.95
C ILE A 358 0.14 -3.28 -22.91
N GLY A 359 1.01 -4.25 -23.12
CA GLY A 359 2.44 -4.03 -23.37
C GLY A 359 3.37 -4.11 -22.17
N GLU A 360 2.88 -4.54 -21.00
CA GLU A 360 3.78 -4.87 -19.88
C GLU A 360 4.67 -6.06 -20.27
N ARG A 361 5.95 -5.95 -19.95
CA ARG A 361 6.93 -7.02 -20.23
C ARG A 361 7.43 -7.62 -18.94
N ASN A 362 7.65 -8.93 -18.95
CA ASN A 362 8.26 -9.65 -17.86
C ASN A 362 9.52 -10.36 -18.36
N GLU A 363 10.66 -10.01 -17.78
CA GLU A 363 11.95 -10.61 -18.12
C GLU A 363 12.03 -12.13 -17.81
N VAL A 364 11.17 -12.62 -16.91
CA VAL A 364 11.15 -14.02 -16.44
C VAL A 364 10.29 -14.93 -17.33
N GLY A 365 9.49 -14.38 -18.24
CA GLY A 365 8.61 -15.12 -19.16
C GLY A 365 7.28 -14.39 -19.42
N GLU A 366 6.70 -14.62 -20.59
CA GLU A 366 5.52 -13.87 -21.08
C GLU A 366 4.17 -14.57 -20.77
N SER A 367 4.05 -15.25 -19.65
CA SER A 367 2.75 -15.84 -19.24
C SER A 367 2.11 -15.06 -18.09
N PRO A 368 0.76 -15.02 -18.01
CA PRO A 368 0.07 -14.40 -16.89
C PRO A 368 0.51 -14.95 -15.53
N ALA A 369 0.74 -16.27 -15.43
CA ALA A 369 1.22 -16.91 -14.22
C ALA A 369 2.64 -16.49 -13.84
N SER A 370 3.53 -16.32 -14.82
CA SER A 370 4.88 -15.83 -14.59
C SER A 370 4.86 -14.37 -14.11
N LEU A 371 4.07 -13.50 -14.75
CA LEU A 371 3.95 -12.10 -14.36
C LEU A 371 3.31 -11.94 -12.96
N ALA A 372 2.23 -12.67 -12.68
CA ALA A 372 1.59 -12.64 -11.37
C ALA A 372 2.53 -13.12 -10.24
N ARG A 373 3.34 -14.15 -10.50
CA ARG A 373 4.38 -14.60 -9.56
C ARG A 373 5.46 -13.54 -9.37
N THR A 374 5.84 -12.83 -10.44
CA THR A 374 6.80 -11.72 -10.34
C THR A 374 6.29 -10.64 -9.39
N PHE A 375 5.00 -10.29 -9.44
CA PHE A 375 4.42 -9.34 -8.49
C PHE A 375 4.57 -9.82 -7.03
N VAL A 376 4.35 -11.11 -6.75
CA VAL A 376 4.53 -11.66 -5.39
C VAL A 376 5.99 -11.60 -4.94
N LEU A 377 6.92 -11.88 -5.85
CA LEU A 377 8.34 -11.99 -5.49
C LEU A 377 9.02 -10.63 -5.34
N VAL A 378 8.67 -9.65 -6.18
CA VAL A 378 9.37 -8.37 -6.23
C VAL A 378 8.49 -7.15 -5.93
N GLY A 379 7.16 -7.32 -5.90
CA GLY A 379 6.24 -6.24 -5.61
C GLY A 379 6.33 -5.80 -4.16
N GLY A 380 6.46 -4.49 -3.95
CA GLY A 380 6.54 -3.85 -2.64
C GLY A 380 5.27 -3.10 -2.26
N GLU A 381 5.35 -2.34 -1.17
CA GLU A 381 4.37 -1.36 -0.68
C GLU A 381 3.02 -1.94 -0.19
N ASP A 382 2.90 -3.25 -0.03
CA ASP A 382 1.72 -3.87 0.61
C ASP A 382 1.82 -3.87 2.14
N HIS A 383 3.03 -3.74 2.69
CA HIS A 383 3.33 -3.69 4.13
C HIS A 383 2.78 -4.88 4.93
N GLY A 384 2.73 -6.07 4.33
CA GLY A 384 2.50 -7.32 5.06
C GLY A 384 3.66 -7.61 6.02
N LEU A 385 3.45 -8.42 7.05
CA LEU A 385 4.48 -8.78 8.01
C LEU A 385 5.07 -10.16 7.69
N LEU A 386 6.34 -10.22 7.31
CA LEU A 386 7.09 -11.45 7.09
C LEU A 386 7.80 -11.85 8.40
N ALA A 387 7.47 -13.00 8.92
CA ALA A 387 8.03 -13.51 10.17
C ALA A 387 8.55 -14.95 10.03
N THR A 388 9.42 -15.35 10.97
CA THR A 388 9.89 -16.73 11.10
C THR A 388 9.53 -17.29 12.46
N PHE A 389 9.07 -18.55 12.49
CA PHE A 389 8.58 -19.21 13.70
C PHE A 389 9.32 -20.52 13.96
N PRO A 390 9.89 -20.73 15.18
CA PRO A 390 10.56 -22.00 15.55
C PRO A 390 9.59 -23.11 15.93
N GLY A 391 8.29 -22.82 16.02
CA GLY A 391 7.21 -23.73 16.40
C GLY A 391 5.97 -23.49 15.56
N ASP A 392 4.79 -23.58 16.19
CA ASP A 392 3.51 -23.39 15.52
C ASP A 392 3.38 -21.96 14.97
N VAL A 393 2.90 -21.85 13.73
CA VAL A 393 2.59 -20.59 13.08
C VAL A 393 1.19 -20.13 13.50
N PRO A 394 1.02 -18.91 14.02
CA PRO A 394 -0.31 -18.39 14.38
C PRO A 394 -1.21 -18.25 13.14
N GLU A 395 -2.53 -18.29 13.37
CA GLU A 395 -3.54 -18.30 12.29
C GLU A 395 -3.54 -17.03 11.42
N GLU A 396 -3.04 -15.91 11.93
CA GLU A 396 -2.87 -14.66 11.20
C GLU A 396 -1.80 -14.73 10.11
N PHE A 397 -0.93 -15.76 10.16
CA PHE A 397 0.19 -15.95 9.26
C PHE A 397 0.01 -17.16 8.35
N VAL A 398 0.25 -16.97 7.06
CA VAL A 398 0.23 -18.04 6.06
C VAL A 398 1.66 -18.54 5.84
N PRO A 399 1.94 -19.84 6.03
CA PRO A 399 3.27 -20.42 5.75
C PRO A 399 3.69 -20.22 4.30
N LEU A 400 4.93 -19.77 4.09
CA LEU A 400 5.54 -19.50 2.79
C LEU A 400 6.77 -20.35 2.48
N GLY A 401 7.32 -21.06 3.48
CA GLY A 401 8.55 -21.80 3.29
C GLY A 401 9.28 -22.10 4.58
N THR A 402 10.58 -22.38 4.49
CA THR A 402 11.40 -22.80 5.62
C THR A 402 12.80 -22.19 5.57
N CYS A 403 13.31 -21.81 6.72
CA CYS A 403 14.71 -21.43 6.88
C CYS A 403 15.60 -22.66 6.89
N VAL A 404 16.71 -22.62 6.14
CA VAL A 404 17.71 -23.72 6.11
C VAL A 404 19.09 -23.17 6.44
N ALA A 405 20.01 -24.07 6.79
CA ALA A 405 21.39 -23.67 7.03
C ALA A 405 22.00 -23.09 5.74
N ASP A 406 22.75 -22.00 5.88
CA ASP A 406 23.44 -21.41 4.76
C ASP A 406 24.45 -22.40 4.16
N ALA A 407 24.48 -22.49 2.83
CA ALA A 407 25.48 -23.24 2.10
C ALA A 407 26.58 -22.28 1.63
N PRO A 408 27.85 -22.49 2.01
CA PRO A 408 28.94 -21.54 1.73
C PRO A 408 29.14 -21.16 0.26
N GLU A 409 28.59 -21.93 -0.65
CA GLU A 409 28.74 -21.76 -2.11
C GLU A 409 27.69 -20.85 -2.77
N ARG A 410 26.62 -20.43 -2.07
CA ARG A 410 25.47 -19.76 -2.71
C ARG A 410 25.18 -18.33 -2.25
N GLY A 411 25.86 -17.85 -1.23
CA GLY A 411 25.57 -16.54 -0.64
C GLY A 411 24.24 -16.49 0.12
N LEU A 412 24.05 -15.43 0.91
CA LEU A 412 22.82 -15.21 1.70
C LEU A 412 21.73 -14.68 0.77
N SER A 413 20.73 -15.48 0.44
CA SER A 413 19.63 -15.11 -0.45
C SER A 413 18.33 -15.81 -0.09
N ALA A 414 17.19 -15.23 -0.51
CA ALA A 414 15.93 -15.93 -0.57
C ALA A 414 15.87 -16.73 -1.89
N GLU A 415 15.47 -17.98 -1.85
CA GLU A 415 15.32 -18.83 -3.02
C GLU A 415 13.89 -19.38 -3.11
N LEU A 416 13.35 -19.40 -4.32
CA LEU A 416 12.11 -20.10 -4.63
C LEU A 416 12.41 -21.58 -4.81
N TYR A 417 11.75 -22.44 -4.03
CA TYR A 417 11.94 -23.89 -4.02
C TYR A 417 10.64 -24.62 -4.39
N GLY A 418 10.77 -25.66 -5.21
CA GLY A 418 9.66 -26.50 -5.67
C GLY A 418 9.60 -26.62 -7.20
N SER A 419 9.11 -27.76 -7.67
CA SER A 419 8.98 -28.09 -9.10
C SER A 419 7.62 -27.69 -9.65
#